data_1bec3407832840e031b12c9fb7fea1c3
#
_entry.id   1bec3407832840e031b12c9fb7fea1c3
#
_cell.length_a   1.000
_cell.length_b   1.000
_cell.length_c   1.000
_cell.angle_alpha   90.00
_cell.angle_beta   90.00
_cell.angle_gamma   90.00
#
_symmetry.space_group_name_H-M   'P 1'
#
loop_
_entity.id
_entity.type
_entity.pdbx_description
1 polymer ?
#
loop_
_entity_poly.entity_id
_entity_poly.type
_entity_poly.pdbx_seq_one_letter_code
_entity_poly.pdbx_strand_id
1 'polypeptide(L)'
;LLEELGGGLDLSRLHFVGKLEYEAYLALLRVSRAHVYLTYPFVLSWSMLEAMSAGCVVIASRTAPVTEVIEHGINGLLVDFFDPAGLAAQIADVLSHPQSCESLSAAARATVVLRYDFTRQILPRHLAFLELPPQPGPDEARAERSRRGDTTSTIAEGMEP
;
A
#
# COMPACT_ATOMS: atom_id res chain seq x y z
N LEU A 1 23.58 -12.66 -8.94
CA LEU A 1 22.73 -12.78 -7.75
C LEU A 1 22.33 -14.22 -7.47
N LEU A 2 21.71 -14.95 -8.44
CA LEU A 2 21.32 -16.36 -8.24
C LEU A 2 22.54 -17.29 -8.09
N GLU A 3 23.64 -17.01 -8.77
CA GLU A 3 24.91 -17.73 -8.64
C GLU A 3 25.58 -17.50 -7.28
N GLU A 4 25.42 -16.32 -6.70
CA GLU A 4 25.97 -15.95 -5.39
C GLU A 4 25.20 -16.60 -4.21
N LEU A 5 23.91 -16.91 -4.41
CA LEU A 5 23.06 -17.48 -3.35
C LEU A 5 23.31 -18.97 -3.09
N GLY A 6 24.21 -19.62 -3.88
CA GLY A 6 24.61 -21.03 -3.67
C GLY A 6 23.47 -22.02 -3.95
N GLY A 7 23.85 -23.29 -4.18
CA GLY A 7 22.93 -24.34 -4.67
C GLY A 7 21.87 -24.86 -3.69
N GLY A 8 21.47 -24.09 -2.67
CA GLY A 8 20.50 -24.49 -1.66
C GLY A 8 19.09 -23.92 -1.82
N LEU A 9 18.86 -23.07 -2.84
CA LEU A 9 17.55 -22.45 -3.04
C LEU A 9 16.66 -23.28 -3.97
N ASP A 10 15.43 -23.51 -3.57
CA ASP A 10 14.39 -24.06 -4.45
C ASP A 10 13.88 -22.97 -5.39
N LEU A 11 14.45 -22.91 -6.59
CA LEU A 11 14.11 -21.91 -7.60
C LEU A 11 12.67 -22.02 -8.09
N SER A 12 12.00 -23.16 -7.94
CA SER A 12 10.59 -23.33 -8.30
C SER A 12 9.65 -22.48 -7.43
N ARG A 13 10.13 -22.03 -6.27
CA ARG A 13 9.41 -21.18 -5.32
C ARG A 13 9.76 -19.70 -5.43
N LEU A 14 10.63 -19.32 -6.36
CA LEU A 14 11.05 -17.95 -6.60
C LEU A 14 10.48 -17.44 -7.91
N HIS A 15 9.69 -16.40 -7.86
CA HIS A 15 9.05 -15.82 -9.01
C HIS A 15 9.46 -14.35 -9.18
N PHE A 16 10.25 -14.06 -10.22
CA PHE A 16 10.63 -12.70 -10.58
C PHE A 16 9.57 -12.14 -11.53
N VAL A 17 8.58 -11.47 -10.99
CA VAL A 17 7.41 -11.00 -11.75
C VAL A 17 7.68 -9.75 -12.60
N GLY A 18 8.84 -9.12 -12.45
CA GLY A 18 9.19 -7.91 -13.20
C GLY A 18 8.22 -6.75 -12.93
N LYS A 19 8.03 -5.91 -13.95
CA LYS A 19 7.08 -4.80 -13.89
C LYS A 19 5.67 -5.32 -14.16
N LEU A 20 4.77 -5.07 -13.22
CA LEU A 20 3.36 -5.41 -13.33
C LEU A 20 2.53 -4.17 -13.69
N GLU A 21 1.45 -4.36 -14.41
CA GLU A 21 0.38 -3.39 -14.48
C GLU A 21 -0.27 -3.21 -13.10
N TYR A 22 -0.79 -2.00 -12.82
CA TYR A 22 -1.21 -1.62 -11.47
C TYR A 22 -2.27 -2.55 -10.87
N GLU A 23 -3.25 -2.97 -11.67
CA GLU A 23 -4.31 -3.90 -11.22
C GLU A 23 -3.73 -5.28 -10.84
N ALA A 24 -2.78 -5.80 -11.61
CA ALA A 24 -2.10 -7.06 -11.32
C ALA A 24 -1.23 -6.94 -10.05
N TYR A 25 -0.57 -5.80 -9.86
CA TYR A 25 0.18 -5.50 -8.65
C TYR A 25 -0.73 -5.47 -7.42
N LEU A 26 -1.87 -4.80 -7.49
CA LEU A 26 -2.84 -4.78 -6.38
C LEU A 26 -3.41 -6.19 -6.11
N ALA A 27 -3.67 -6.99 -7.15
CA ALA A 27 -4.10 -8.37 -6.99
C ALA A 27 -3.04 -9.21 -6.27
N LEU A 28 -1.76 -9.04 -6.63
CA LEU A 28 -0.64 -9.70 -5.95
C LEU A 28 -0.57 -9.30 -4.47
N LEU A 29 -0.70 -8.02 -4.14
CA LEU A 29 -0.73 -7.58 -2.74
C LEU A 29 -1.88 -8.22 -1.95
N ARG A 30 -3.08 -8.31 -2.53
CA ARG A 30 -4.26 -8.87 -1.87
C ARG A 30 -4.14 -10.36 -1.55
N VAL A 31 -3.34 -11.12 -2.31
CA VAL A 31 -3.09 -12.54 -2.04
C VAL A 31 -1.84 -12.79 -1.23
N SER A 32 -1.00 -11.77 -1.05
CA SER A 32 0.25 -11.87 -0.30
C SER A 32 -0.02 -11.89 1.21
N ARG A 33 0.54 -12.86 1.92
CA ARG A 33 0.44 -12.93 3.38
C ARG A 33 1.35 -11.93 4.08
N ALA A 34 2.52 -11.69 3.50
CA ALA A 34 3.49 -10.75 4.02
C ALA A 34 4.07 -9.91 2.88
N HIS A 35 4.31 -8.65 3.16
CA HIS A 35 5.03 -7.73 2.29
C HIS A 35 6.29 -7.26 3.01
N VAL A 36 7.45 -7.57 2.43
CA VAL A 36 8.74 -7.13 2.98
C VAL A 36 9.11 -5.79 2.35
N TYR A 37 9.28 -4.78 3.18
CA TYR A 37 9.66 -3.45 2.78
C TYR A 37 10.95 -3.00 3.46
N LEU A 38 12.04 -3.04 2.73
CA LEU A 38 13.35 -2.64 3.24
C LEU A 38 13.80 -1.34 2.60
N THR A 39 14.05 -0.33 3.42
CA THR A 39 14.64 0.95 3.01
C THR A 39 15.71 1.37 4.01
N TYR A 40 16.77 1.99 3.51
CA TYR A 40 17.83 2.58 4.33
C TYR A 40 18.06 4.02 3.88
N PRO A 41 18.31 4.93 4.81
CA PRO A 41 17.54 6.15 4.97
C PRO A 41 17.17 6.80 3.64
N PHE A 42 15.92 6.69 3.33
CA PHE A 42 15.31 7.25 2.13
C PHE A 42 13.85 7.61 2.40
N VAL A 43 13.22 8.33 1.48
CA VAL A 43 11.81 8.67 1.60
C VAL A 43 10.93 7.41 1.60
N LEU A 44 9.79 7.50 2.29
CA LEU A 44 8.83 6.43 2.33
C LEU A 44 8.26 6.14 0.94
N SER A 45 8.28 4.87 0.53
CA SER A 45 7.66 4.44 -0.74
C SER A 45 6.15 4.25 -0.58
N TRP A 46 5.42 4.57 -1.63
CA TRP A 46 3.98 4.31 -1.74
C TRP A 46 3.66 2.82 -1.59
N SER A 47 4.55 1.93 -2.04
CA SER A 47 4.35 0.47 -1.97
C SER A 47 4.08 -0.04 -0.56
N MET A 48 4.67 0.56 0.47
CA MET A 48 4.40 0.21 1.85
C MET A 48 2.96 0.57 2.25
N LEU A 49 2.51 1.78 1.91
CA LEU A 49 1.14 2.22 2.20
C LEU A 49 0.11 1.43 1.38
N GLU A 50 0.43 1.08 0.13
CA GLU A 50 -0.42 0.24 -0.72
C GLU A 50 -0.55 -1.17 -0.15
N ALA A 51 0.56 -1.78 0.32
CA ALA A 51 0.53 -3.08 0.98
C ALA A 51 -0.31 -3.05 2.27
N MET A 52 -0.14 -2.03 3.12
CA MET A 52 -0.96 -1.82 4.31
C MET A 52 -2.44 -1.65 3.94
N SER A 53 -2.74 -0.87 2.90
CA SER A 53 -4.11 -0.65 2.40
C SER A 53 -4.73 -1.93 1.86
N ALA A 54 -3.95 -2.78 1.20
CA ALA A 54 -4.39 -4.09 0.69
C ALA A 54 -4.63 -5.12 1.80
N GLY A 55 -4.17 -4.85 3.02
CA GLY A 55 -4.28 -5.76 4.16
C GLY A 55 -3.15 -6.78 4.25
N CYS A 56 -1.99 -6.51 3.64
CA CYS A 56 -0.80 -7.31 3.87
C CYS A 56 -0.26 -7.07 5.28
N VAL A 57 0.33 -8.09 5.89
CA VAL A 57 1.23 -7.89 7.03
C VAL A 57 2.53 -7.32 6.50
N VAL A 58 2.86 -6.10 6.90
CA VAL A 58 4.10 -5.45 6.47
C VAL A 58 5.21 -5.73 7.48
N ILE A 59 6.32 -6.26 6.98
CA ILE A 59 7.59 -6.42 7.72
C ILE A 59 8.57 -5.43 7.12
N ALA A 60 8.95 -4.41 7.88
CA ALA A 60 9.73 -3.30 7.35
C ALA A 60 11.00 -3.01 8.16
N SER A 61 11.96 -2.36 7.52
CA SER A 61 13.16 -1.89 8.22
C SER A 61 12.83 -0.80 9.23
N ARG A 62 13.46 -0.86 10.41
CA ARG A 62 13.33 0.13 11.48
C ARG A 62 14.13 1.38 11.14
N THR A 63 13.64 2.18 10.21
CA THR A 63 14.22 3.46 9.79
C THR A 63 13.24 4.60 10.06
N ALA A 64 13.75 5.82 10.22
CA ALA A 64 12.94 6.97 10.63
C ALA A 64 11.64 7.14 9.83
N PRO A 65 11.64 7.18 8.48
CA PRO A 65 10.41 7.36 7.72
C PRO A 65 9.41 6.20 7.88
N VAL A 66 9.89 4.98 8.13
CA VAL A 66 9.02 3.82 8.37
C VAL A 66 8.37 3.88 9.74
N THR A 67 9.12 4.28 10.78
CA THR A 67 8.62 4.37 12.15
C THR A 67 7.64 5.53 12.37
N GLU A 68 7.53 6.47 11.44
CA GLU A 68 6.46 7.47 11.43
C GLU A 68 5.09 6.85 11.15
N VAL A 69 5.05 5.71 10.46
CA VAL A 69 3.83 5.04 10.01
C VAL A 69 3.58 3.74 10.74
N ILE A 70 4.64 2.92 10.89
CA ILE A 70 4.55 1.58 11.49
C ILE A 70 4.95 1.62 12.96
N GLU A 71 4.05 1.17 13.80
CA GLU A 71 4.27 0.84 15.20
C GLU A 71 4.41 -0.69 15.32
N HIS A 72 5.59 -1.14 15.77
CA HIS A 72 5.93 -2.56 15.83
C HIS A 72 4.95 -3.37 16.69
N GLY A 73 4.42 -4.44 16.12
CA GLY A 73 3.46 -5.32 16.79
C GLY A 73 2.04 -4.79 16.84
N ILE A 74 1.76 -3.58 16.33
CA ILE A 74 0.43 -2.97 16.29
C ILE A 74 -0.13 -2.96 14.87
N ASN A 75 0.56 -2.31 13.94
CA ASN A 75 0.11 -2.18 12.56
C ASN A 75 1.16 -2.65 11.53
N GLY A 76 2.19 -3.34 11.98
CA GLY A 76 3.25 -3.93 11.19
C GLY A 76 4.38 -4.44 12.07
N LEU A 77 5.38 -5.03 11.46
CA LEU A 77 6.55 -5.57 12.12
C LEU A 77 7.79 -4.81 11.68
N LEU A 78 8.67 -4.49 12.62
CA LEU A 78 9.91 -3.77 12.36
C LEU A 78 11.11 -4.67 12.67
N VAL A 79 12.09 -4.67 11.77
CA VAL A 79 13.35 -5.39 11.88
C VAL A 79 14.51 -4.44 11.62
N ASP A 80 15.67 -4.71 12.20
CA ASP A 80 16.89 -3.98 11.82
C ASP A 80 17.23 -4.26 10.35
N PHE A 81 17.61 -3.21 9.61
CA PHE A 81 17.93 -3.34 8.19
C PHE A 81 19.08 -4.32 7.92
N PHE A 82 20.03 -4.41 8.84
CA PHE A 82 21.21 -5.27 8.76
C PHE A 82 21.07 -6.59 9.52
N ASP A 83 19.83 -6.96 9.91
CA ASP A 83 19.54 -8.24 10.57
C ASP A 83 18.74 -9.18 9.64
N PRO A 84 19.38 -9.85 8.68
CA PRO A 84 18.70 -10.80 7.81
C PRO A 84 18.14 -12.01 8.54
N ALA A 85 18.75 -12.41 9.67
CA ALA A 85 18.27 -13.54 10.45
C ALA A 85 16.96 -13.19 11.17
N GLY A 86 16.87 -12.01 11.77
CA GLY A 86 15.64 -11.49 12.36
C GLY A 86 14.54 -11.30 11.34
N LEU A 87 14.88 -10.79 10.14
CA LEU A 87 13.93 -10.68 9.02
C LEU A 87 13.37 -12.06 8.64
N ALA A 88 14.24 -13.04 8.43
CA ALA A 88 13.82 -14.39 8.07
C ALA A 88 12.94 -15.04 9.14
N ALA A 89 13.28 -14.85 10.43
CA ALA A 89 12.48 -15.34 11.55
C ALA A 89 11.08 -14.72 11.58
N GLN A 90 10.96 -13.40 11.38
CA GLN A 90 9.67 -12.72 11.33
C GLN A 90 8.82 -13.16 10.13
N ILE A 91 9.42 -13.34 8.95
CA ILE A 91 8.72 -13.87 7.78
C ILE A 91 8.20 -15.28 8.08
N ALA A 92 9.03 -16.15 8.62
CA ALA A 92 8.65 -17.53 8.95
C ALA A 92 7.50 -17.56 9.98
N ASP A 93 7.53 -16.70 10.97
CA ASP A 93 6.48 -16.59 11.99
C ASP A 93 5.14 -16.16 11.38
N VAL A 94 5.12 -15.09 10.58
CA VAL A 94 3.91 -14.61 9.87
C VAL A 94 3.32 -15.68 8.97
N LEU A 95 4.17 -16.42 8.24
CA LEU A 95 3.72 -17.47 7.34
C LEU A 95 3.18 -18.70 8.10
N SER A 96 3.74 -19.01 9.27
CA SER A 96 3.34 -20.15 10.09
C SER A 96 2.09 -19.88 10.92
N HIS A 97 1.85 -18.63 11.30
CA HIS A 97 0.76 -18.23 12.20
C HIS A 97 -0.13 -17.13 11.60
N PRO A 98 -0.76 -17.36 10.43
CA PRO A 98 -1.50 -16.32 9.72
C PRO A 98 -2.66 -15.73 10.53
N GLN A 99 -3.30 -16.54 11.38
CA GLN A 99 -4.43 -16.09 12.20
C GLN A 99 -4.02 -15.08 13.28
N SER A 100 -2.82 -15.22 13.85
CA SER A 100 -2.29 -14.28 14.84
C SER A 100 -1.96 -12.91 14.24
N CYS A 101 -1.87 -12.83 12.92
CA CYS A 101 -1.54 -11.60 12.19
C CYS A 101 -2.77 -10.83 11.67
N GLU A 102 -3.98 -11.34 11.85
CA GLU A 102 -5.21 -10.67 11.36
C GLU A 102 -5.41 -9.29 11.99
N SER A 103 -5.10 -9.15 13.28
CA SER A 103 -5.17 -7.86 13.97
C SER A 103 -4.16 -6.85 13.43
N LEU A 104 -2.94 -7.29 13.11
CA LEU A 104 -1.90 -6.46 12.48
C LEU A 104 -2.36 -5.94 11.11
N SER A 105 -2.88 -6.83 10.29
CA SER A 105 -3.41 -6.53 8.96
C SER A 105 -4.56 -5.53 9.02
N ALA A 106 -5.53 -5.75 9.92
CA ALA A 106 -6.66 -4.85 10.12
C ALA A 106 -6.20 -3.46 10.62
N ALA A 107 -5.27 -3.40 11.58
CA ALA A 107 -4.72 -2.15 12.10
C ALA A 107 -3.87 -1.42 11.05
N ALA A 108 -3.10 -2.14 10.22
CA ALA A 108 -2.36 -1.57 9.09
C ALA A 108 -3.30 -0.84 8.13
N ARG A 109 -4.36 -1.51 7.69
CA ARG A 109 -5.37 -0.91 6.81
C ARG A 109 -6.07 0.29 7.46
N ALA A 110 -6.47 0.17 8.73
CA ALA A 110 -7.10 1.26 9.46
C ALA A 110 -6.18 2.49 9.54
N THR A 111 -4.89 2.30 9.79
CA THR A 111 -3.90 3.38 9.80
C THR A 111 -3.88 4.16 8.49
N VAL A 112 -3.85 3.44 7.35
CA VAL A 112 -3.82 4.09 6.03
C VAL A 112 -5.12 4.84 5.76
N VAL A 113 -6.27 4.23 6.01
CA VAL A 113 -7.58 4.86 5.80
C VAL A 113 -7.76 6.11 6.67
N LEU A 114 -7.32 6.05 7.94
CA LEU A 114 -7.51 7.16 8.87
C LEU A 114 -6.52 8.31 8.66
N ARG A 115 -5.30 8.03 8.17
CA ARG A 115 -4.23 9.04 8.11
C ARG A 115 -3.87 9.48 6.70
N TYR A 116 -4.06 8.60 5.70
CA TYR A 116 -3.53 8.76 4.34
C TYR A 116 -4.60 8.69 3.24
N ASP A 117 -5.91 8.63 3.57
CA ASP A 117 -6.96 8.77 2.57
C ASP A 117 -6.81 10.13 1.88
N PHE A 118 -6.53 10.08 0.57
CA PHE A 118 -6.25 11.29 -0.19
C PHE A 118 -7.41 12.28 -0.14
N THR A 119 -8.61 11.82 -0.41
CA THR A 119 -9.79 12.68 -0.51
C THR A 119 -10.22 13.24 0.84
N ARG A 120 -10.21 12.40 1.88
CA ARG A 120 -10.75 12.75 3.20
C ARG A 120 -9.73 13.39 4.14
N GLN A 121 -8.44 13.06 3.98
CA GLN A 121 -7.39 13.49 4.91
C GLN A 121 -6.37 14.41 4.26
N ILE A 122 -5.83 14.02 3.10
CA ILE A 122 -4.67 14.70 2.52
C ILE A 122 -5.09 15.94 1.75
N LEU A 123 -6.06 15.82 0.85
CA LEU A 123 -6.50 16.92 -0.01
C LEU A 123 -7.00 18.14 0.80
N PRO A 124 -7.85 17.99 1.84
CA PRO A 124 -8.29 19.14 2.63
C PRO A 124 -7.12 19.87 3.32
N ARG A 125 -6.12 19.12 3.80
CA ARG A 125 -4.92 19.72 4.43
C ARG A 125 -4.06 20.47 3.42
N HIS A 126 -3.90 19.94 2.20
CA HIS A 126 -3.18 20.62 1.14
C HIS A 126 -3.89 21.89 0.67
N LEU A 127 -5.22 21.84 0.52
CA LEU A 127 -6.01 23.00 0.15
C LEU A 127 -5.93 24.10 1.24
N ALA A 128 -6.04 23.72 2.50
CA ALA A 128 -5.86 24.65 3.62
C ALA A 128 -4.46 25.27 3.65
N PHE A 129 -3.42 24.47 3.39
CA PHE A 129 -2.04 24.98 3.30
C PHE A 129 -1.84 25.96 2.16
N LEU A 130 -2.54 25.78 1.05
CA LEU A 130 -2.51 26.68 -0.12
C LEU A 130 -3.50 27.85 0.00
N GLU A 131 -4.22 27.98 1.14
CA GLU A 131 -5.28 28.98 1.35
C GLU A 131 -6.39 28.90 0.28
N LEU A 132 -6.58 27.74 -0.32
CA LEU A 132 -7.63 27.48 -1.29
C LEU A 132 -8.91 27.02 -0.59
N PRO A 133 -10.09 27.40 -1.10
CA PRO A 133 -11.35 26.91 -0.54
C PRO A 133 -11.45 25.39 -0.69
N PRO A 134 -12.10 24.70 0.28
CA PRO A 134 -12.30 23.26 0.18
C PRO A 134 -13.12 22.94 -1.09
N GLN A 135 -12.66 21.91 -1.80
CA GLN A 135 -13.36 21.42 -2.98
C GLN A 135 -14.50 20.49 -2.54
N PRO A 136 -15.66 20.51 -3.22
CA PRO A 136 -16.74 19.58 -2.90
C PRO A 136 -16.29 18.14 -3.08
N GLY A 137 -16.67 17.29 -2.14
CA GLY A 137 -16.40 15.86 -2.23
C GLY A 137 -17.02 15.22 -3.48
N PRO A 138 -16.55 14.02 -3.89
CA PRO A 138 -17.04 13.36 -5.11
C PRO A 138 -18.55 13.18 -5.12
N ASP A 139 -19.16 12.92 -3.97
CA ASP A 139 -20.62 12.76 -3.84
C ASP A 139 -21.35 14.10 -3.92
N GLU A 140 -20.78 15.15 -3.34
CA GLU A 140 -21.32 16.52 -3.41
C GLU A 140 -21.17 17.10 -4.81
N ALA A 141 -20.04 16.90 -5.46
CA ALA A 141 -19.80 17.32 -6.83
C ALA A 141 -20.75 16.62 -7.81
N ARG A 142 -21.06 15.34 -7.58
CA ARG A 142 -22.04 14.58 -8.36
C ARG A 142 -23.46 15.11 -8.15
N ALA A 143 -23.84 15.39 -6.91
CA ALA A 143 -25.14 15.95 -6.57
C ALA A 143 -25.31 17.36 -7.16
N GLU A 144 -24.27 18.17 -7.18
CA GLU A 144 -24.30 19.53 -7.75
C GLU A 144 -24.39 19.52 -9.27
N ARG A 145 -23.68 18.62 -9.96
CA ARG A 145 -23.82 18.37 -11.41
C ARG A 145 -25.25 17.94 -11.75
N SER A 146 -25.84 17.05 -10.97
CA SER A 146 -27.22 16.60 -11.15
C SER A 146 -28.23 17.73 -10.98
N ARG A 147 -27.97 18.66 -10.05
CA ARG A 147 -28.85 19.86 -9.83
C ARG A 147 -28.71 20.90 -10.93
N ARG A 148 -27.52 21.04 -11.53
CA ARG A 148 -27.28 21.99 -12.63
C ARG A 148 -27.81 21.49 -13.96
N GLY A 149 -28.31 20.27 -14.04
CA GLY A 149 -28.88 19.72 -15.29
C GLY A 149 -27.82 19.49 -16.38
N ASP A 150 -26.55 19.39 -16.00
CA ASP A 150 -25.46 19.11 -16.90
C ASP A 150 -25.50 17.60 -17.31
N THR A 151 -26.55 17.30 -18.09
CA THR A 151 -26.56 16.09 -18.93
C THR A 151 -25.63 16.38 -20.09
N THR A 152 -24.34 16.11 -19.92
CA THR A 152 -23.45 15.94 -21.05
C THR A 152 -23.88 14.64 -21.75
N SER A 153 -24.90 14.81 -22.60
CA SER A 153 -25.35 13.82 -23.56
C SER A 153 -24.19 13.46 -24.46
N THR A 154 -23.74 12.21 -24.34
CA THR A 154 -23.33 11.34 -25.43
C THR A 154 -23.10 12.05 -26.77
N ILE A 155 -21.87 12.45 -27.07
CA ILE A 155 -21.42 12.53 -28.45
C ILE A 155 -20.52 11.34 -28.71
N ALA A 156 -21.12 10.20 -28.97
CA ALA A 156 -20.50 9.05 -29.54
C ALA A 156 -21.55 8.28 -30.35
N GLU A 157 -21.94 8.87 -31.48
CA GLU A 157 -22.52 8.11 -32.60
C GLU A 157 -22.32 8.94 -33.87
N GLY A 158 -21.54 8.37 -34.80
CA GLY A 158 -21.56 8.81 -36.19
C GLY A 158 -20.21 9.15 -36.77
N MET A 159 -19.36 8.17 -36.95
CA MET A 159 -18.40 8.14 -38.07
C MET A 159 -18.09 6.70 -38.43
N GLU A 160 -18.90 6.14 -39.28
CA GLU A 160 -18.60 5.16 -40.29
C GLU A 160 -18.98 5.80 -41.64
N PRO A 161 -18.43 5.33 -42.77
CA PRO A 161 -17.41 4.27 -43.03
C PRO A 161 -16.03 4.78 -43.37
#